data_a65b875300eb9f4718053bc6bfc38239
#
_entry.id   a65b875300eb9f4718053bc6bfc38239
#
_cell.length_a   1.000
_cell.length_b   1.000
_cell.length_c   1.000
_cell.angle_alpha   90.00
_cell.angle_beta   90.00
_cell.angle_gamma   90.00
#
_symmetry.space_group_name_H-M   'P 1'
#
loop_
_entity.id
_entity.type
_entity.pdbx_description
1 polymer ?
#
loop_
_entity_poly.entity_id
_entity_poly.type
_entity_poly.pdbx_seq_one_letter_code
_entity_poly.pdbx_strand_id
1 'polypeptide(L)'
;MFDGTEAWAEKIEQKVSGIEFKTLLVGCRVPPIMAESEEMVWSDLGLTSPETLKAQFNRVIGKAFSARSGSEVDFKRPDLVAVCNPMDGSVEIEINPIYIYGRYRKYDRGIPQTRWHCRECRGEGCERCHFTGKMYADSVEELIGRPTAECFNAEDVILHGAGREDIDARMIGTGRPFVIEIVHPMKRSISLPALEERINATAGGRVTVVLDHISDRREVERIKSGKAHKKYSILVEVEGDFSDDDVKLSLSLLKGALISQRTPQRVAHRRADKERKRNVVDICLRGVEDGQYRIEVLGDAGLYIKELISGDEGRTVPSLTECIGAPAKVTALDVIMVEGVVPEKEHKFQED
;
A
#
# COMPACT_ATOMS: atom_id res chain seq x y z
N MET A 1 22.43 36.47 13.45
CA MET A 1 21.50 35.34 13.34
C MET A 1 20.03 35.78 13.34
N PHE A 2 19.61 36.63 14.30
CA PHE A 2 18.22 37.10 14.41
C PHE A 2 17.94 38.40 13.67
N ASP A 3 18.95 39.21 13.35
CA ASP A 3 18.82 40.48 12.61
C ASP A 3 18.37 40.29 11.15
N GLY A 4 18.19 39.04 10.72
CA GLY A 4 17.73 38.68 9.37
C GLY A 4 16.43 37.87 9.36
N THR A 5 15.56 38.00 10.39
CA THR A 5 14.31 37.22 10.48
C THR A 5 13.47 37.32 9.21
N GLU A 6 13.29 38.53 8.69
CA GLU A 6 12.56 38.74 7.44
C GLU A 6 13.26 38.10 6.21
N ALA A 7 14.59 38.18 6.17
CA ALA A 7 15.37 37.58 5.09
C ALA A 7 15.24 36.04 5.08
N TRP A 8 15.11 35.40 6.25
CA TRP A 8 14.82 33.97 6.32
C TRP A 8 13.41 33.66 5.83
N ALA A 9 12.42 34.45 6.25
CA ALA A 9 11.05 34.27 5.80
C ALA A 9 10.94 34.45 4.27
N GLU A 10 11.63 35.42 3.68
CA GLU A 10 11.71 35.61 2.22
C GLU A 10 12.37 34.44 1.49
N LYS A 11 13.45 33.89 2.04
CA LYS A 11 14.08 32.70 1.46
C LYS A 11 13.16 31.49 1.49
N ILE A 12 12.42 31.27 2.57
CA ILE A 12 11.42 30.22 2.66
C ILE A 12 10.33 30.44 1.60
N GLU A 13 9.79 31.66 1.51
CA GLU A 13 8.76 32.04 0.54
C GLU A 13 9.18 31.75 -0.90
N GLN A 14 10.42 32.09 -1.28
CA GLN A 14 10.98 31.79 -2.58
C GLN A 14 11.06 30.27 -2.84
N LYS A 15 11.43 29.48 -1.82
CA LYS A 15 11.59 28.02 -1.93
C LYS A 15 10.29 27.27 -2.02
N VAL A 16 9.21 27.76 -1.38
CA VAL A 16 7.88 27.13 -1.43
C VAL A 16 7.04 27.63 -2.61
N SER A 17 7.57 28.52 -3.43
CA SER A 17 6.87 29.03 -4.62
C SER A 17 6.43 27.90 -5.54
N GLY A 18 5.15 27.86 -5.88
CA GLY A 18 4.55 26.83 -6.72
C GLY A 18 4.15 25.54 -5.99
N ILE A 19 4.34 25.49 -4.68
CA ILE A 19 3.89 24.37 -3.83
C ILE A 19 2.62 24.80 -3.10
N GLU A 20 1.58 23.99 -3.17
CA GLU A 20 0.36 24.20 -2.40
C GLU A 20 0.50 23.61 -1.01
N PHE A 21 0.23 24.41 0.03
CA PHE A 21 0.26 23.98 1.42
C PHE A 21 -0.66 24.85 2.28
N LYS A 22 -1.11 24.33 3.40
CA LYS A 22 -1.84 25.05 4.45
C LYS A 22 -0.98 25.24 5.69
N THR A 23 -0.15 24.24 6.00
CA THR A 23 0.64 24.19 7.21
C THR A 23 2.13 24.07 6.89
N LEU A 24 2.95 24.86 7.61
CA LEU A 24 4.41 24.80 7.50
C LEU A 24 5.04 24.84 8.89
N LEU A 25 6.06 24.01 9.08
CA LEU A 25 6.91 24.01 10.27
C LEU A 25 8.32 24.50 9.90
N VAL A 26 8.86 25.40 10.68
CA VAL A 26 10.26 25.82 10.55
C VAL A 26 11.13 24.99 11.50
N GLY A 27 12.19 24.43 10.98
CA GLY A 27 13.25 23.77 11.71
C GLY A 27 14.61 24.38 11.40
N CYS A 28 15.61 24.20 12.26
CA CYS A 28 16.99 24.55 11.91
C CYS A 28 17.98 23.45 12.27
N ARG A 29 19.07 23.40 11.49
CA ARG A 29 20.23 22.55 11.74
C ARG A 29 21.27 23.35 12.49
N VAL A 30 21.33 23.18 13.81
CA VAL A 30 22.37 23.79 14.65
C VAL A 30 23.53 22.82 14.78
N PRO A 31 24.76 23.23 14.48
CA PRO A 31 25.94 22.38 14.67
C PRO A 31 26.11 21.97 16.13
N PRO A 32 26.58 20.75 16.45
CA PRO A 32 26.77 20.30 17.83
C PRO A 32 27.59 21.24 18.68
N ILE A 33 28.67 21.83 18.15
CA ILE A 33 29.54 22.75 18.86
C ILE A 33 28.79 24.00 19.33
N MET A 34 27.79 24.49 18.64
CA MET A 34 26.97 25.63 19.06
C MET A 34 26.04 25.24 20.21
N ALA A 35 25.48 24.02 20.16
CA ALA A 35 24.64 23.52 21.24
C ALA A 35 25.47 23.30 22.51
N GLU A 36 26.66 22.73 22.39
CA GLU A 36 27.61 22.57 23.52
C GLU A 36 28.03 23.92 24.11
N SER A 37 28.34 24.91 23.27
CA SER A 37 28.69 26.26 23.73
C SER A 37 27.53 26.94 24.47
N GLU A 38 26.31 26.73 24.00
CA GLU A 38 25.09 27.22 24.65
C GLU A 38 24.93 26.61 26.05
N GLU A 39 25.08 25.29 26.18
CA GLU A 39 25.03 24.55 27.45
C GLU A 39 26.10 25.04 28.44
N MET A 40 27.33 25.31 27.98
CA MET A 40 28.39 25.88 28.82
C MET A 40 27.98 27.26 29.38
N VAL A 41 27.47 28.13 28.51
CA VAL A 41 27.02 29.49 28.96
C VAL A 41 25.88 29.38 29.99
N TRP A 42 24.95 28.46 29.79
CA TRP A 42 23.86 28.23 30.75
C TRP A 42 24.39 27.75 32.12
N SER A 43 25.34 26.82 32.07
CA SER A 43 26.00 26.31 33.27
C SER A 43 26.72 27.43 34.06
N ASP A 44 27.48 28.25 33.34
CA ASP A 44 28.22 29.39 33.95
C ASP A 44 27.30 30.44 34.57
N LEU A 45 26.12 30.64 33.95
CA LEU A 45 25.11 31.59 34.43
C LEU A 45 24.11 30.98 35.42
N GLY A 46 24.20 29.69 35.74
CA GLY A 46 23.30 29.00 36.65
C GLY A 46 21.84 28.91 36.13
N LEU A 47 21.62 28.92 34.81
CA LEU A 47 20.30 28.86 34.23
C LEU A 47 19.82 27.39 34.18
N THR A 48 18.61 27.14 34.72
CA THR A 48 18.08 25.79 34.86
C THR A 48 17.14 25.34 33.72
N SER A 49 16.55 26.29 32.98
CA SER A 49 15.60 25.95 31.91
C SER A 49 15.47 27.07 30.85
N PRO A 50 16.57 27.50 30.21
CA PRO A 50 16.52 28.52 29.17
C PRO A 50 15.95 27.95 27.88
N GLU A 51 15.40 28.85 27.03
CA GLU A 51 15.00 28.49 25.68
C GLU A 51 16.24 28.23 24.82
N THR A 52 16.31 27.11 24.12
CA THR A 52 17.44 26.81 23.23
C THR A 52 17.48 27.73 22.03
N LEU A 53 18.68 28.04 21.53
CA LEU A 53 18.89 28.77 20.28
C LEU A 53 18.06 28.19 19.13
N LYS A 54 18.03 26.86 19.04
CA LYS A 54 17.21 26.12 18.07
C LYS A 54 15.73 26.42 18.22
N ALA A 55 15.20 26.37 19.44
CA ALA A 55 13.79 26.61 19.71
C ALA A 55 13.42 28.06 19.41
N GLN A 56 14.26 29.01 19.86
CA GLN A 56 14.05 30.43 19.61
C GLN A 56 14.10 30.76 18.12
N PHE A 57 15.08 30.23 17.39
CA PHE A 57 15.21 30.42 15.94
C PHE A 57 13.95 29.93 15.23
N ASN A 58 13.55 28.65 15.45
CA ASN A 58 12.37 28.07 14.85
C ASN A 58 11.11 28.88 15.14
N ARG A 59 10.93 29.32 16.39
CA ARG A 59 9.78 30.09 16.82
C ARG A 59 9.73 31.46 16.15
N VAL A 60 10.86 32.17 16.10
CA VAL A 60 10.92 33.53 15.57
C VAL A 60 10.72 33.55 14.07
N ILE A 61 11.44 32.66 13.32
CA ILE A 61 11.31 32.57 11.88
C ILE A 61 9.94 32.00 11.49
N GLY A 62 9.44 31.00 12.23
CA GLY A 62 8.12 30.42 11.98
C GLY A 62 7.00 31.47 12.11
N LYS A 63 7.05 32.34 13.13
CA LYS A 63 6.09 33.46 13.30
C LYS A 63 6.18 34.48 12.16
N ALA A 64 7.39 34.87 11.76
CA ALA A 64 7.59 35.79 10.65
C ALA A 64 7.04 35.21 9.32
N PHE A 65 7.35 33.96 9.04
CA PHE A 65 6.84 33.32 7.85
C PHE A 65 5.30 33.15 7.85
N SER A 66 4.71 32.71 8.98
CA SER A 66 3.25 32.58 9.08
C SER A 66 2.55 33.95 8.91
N ALA A 67 3.12 35.01 9.45
CA ALA A 67 2.57 36.36 9.27
C ALA A 67 2.59 36.84 7.82
N ARG A 68 3.57 36.41 7.01
CA ARG A 68 3.69 36.76 5.60
C ARG A 68 2.80 35.89 4.71
N SER A 69 2.84 34.56 4.93
CA SER A 69 2.18 33.57 4.06
C SER A 69 0.73 33.29 4.42
N GLY A 70 0.29 33.64 5.64
CA GLY A 70 -0.99 33.23 6.19
C GLY A 70 -1.08 31.75 6.54
N SER A 71 0.06 31.02 6.47
CA SER A 71 0.08 29.59 6.79
C SER A 71 -0.05 29.32 8.29
N GLU A 72 -0.67 28.18 8.61
CA GLU A 72 -0.78 27.69 9.98
C GLU A 72 0.44 26.82 10.35
N VAL A 73 0.68 26.65 11.65
CA VAL A 73 1.73 25.76 12.16
C VAL A 73 1.10 24.46 12.63
N ASP A 74 1.57 23.34 12.09
CA ASP A 74 1.23 22.01 12.60
C ASP A 74 2.52 21.28 13.03
N PHE A 75 2.63 20.97 14.33
CA PHE A 75 3.78 20.27 14.90
C PHE A 75 3.75 18.75 14.70
N LYS A 76 2.62 18.20 14.29
CA LYS A 76 2.46 16.74 14.15
C LYS A 76 2.53 16.29 12.70
N ARG A 77 1.87 17.03 11.81
CA ARG A 77 1.71 16.66 10.39
C ARG A 77 1.71 17.91 9.50
N PRO A 78 2.79 18.70 9.52
CA PRO A 78 2.87 19.84 8.63
C PRO A 78 2.87 19.36 7.16
N ASP A 79 2.32 20.18 6.27
CA ASP A 79 2.43 19.93 4.84
C ASP A 79 3.88 20.05 4.37
N LEU A 80 4.56 21.07 4.89
CA LEU A 80 5.95 21.37 4.57
C LEU A 80 6.78 21.57 5.85
N VAL A 81 8.06 21.20 5.77
CA VAL A 81 9.06 21.59 6.78
C VAL A 81 10.16 22.39 6.08
N ALA A 82 10.35 23.63 6.51
CA ALA A 82 11.46 24.46 6.06
C ALA A 82 12.64 24.27 7.03
N VAL A 83 13.69 23.58 6.58
CA VAL A 83 14.90 23.33 7.36
C VAL A 83 15.95 24.38 7.01
N CYS A 84 16.17 25.31 7.93
CA CYS A 84 17.14 26.40 7.81
C CYS A 84 18.53 25.96 8.31
N ASN A 85 19.58 26.33 7.63
CA ASN A 85 20.95 26.15 8.09
C ASN A 85 21.58 27.53 8.39
N PRO A 86 21.71 27.94 9.67
CA PRO A 86 22.24 29.23 10.04
C PRO A 86 23.72 29.43 9.68
N MET A 87 24.46 28.35 9.39
CA MET A 87 25.90 28.44 9.10
C MET A 87 26.19 28.91 7.68
N ASP A 88 25.41 28.43 6.71
CA ASP A 88 25.57 28.74 5.30
C ASP A 88 24.41 29.58 4.71
N GLY A 89 23.38 29.79 5.51
CA GLY A 89 22.21 30.57 5.12
C GLY A 89 21.28 29.82 4.14
N SER A 90 21.43 28.50 3.98
CA SER A 90 20.59 27.70 3.10
C SER A 90 19.23 27.35 3.73
N VAL A 91 18.24 27.12 2.87
CA VAL A 91 16.91 26.61 3.24
C VAL A 91 16.59 25.41 2.34
N GLU A 92 16.27 24.30 2.97
CA GLU A 92 15.74 23.10 2.33
C GLU A 92 14.26 22.95 2.67
N ILE A 93 13.44 22.54 1.68
CA ILE A 93 12.02 22.28 1.91
C ILE A 93 11.79 20.77 1.83
N GLU A 94 11.31 20.22 2.92
CA GLU A 94 10.82 18.85 2.96
C GLU A 94 9.31 18.87 2.71
N ILE A 95 8.86 18.21 1.65
CA ILE A 95 7.45 18.12 1.27
C ILE A 95 6.91 16.80 1.83
N ASN A 96 6.02 16.87 2.81
CA ASN A 96 5.46 15.69 3.42
C ASN A 96 4.46 15.00 2.48
N PRO A 97 4.49 13.66 2.42
CA PRO A 97 3.59 12.90 1.57
C PRO A 97 2.13 13.01 2.03
N ILE A 98 1.22 12.77 1.10
CA ILE A 98 -0.21 12.58 1.39
C ILE A 98 -0.49 11.07 1.35
N TYR A 99 -1.26 10.59 2.31
CA TYR A 99 -1.73 9.20 2.35
C TYR A 99 -3.24 9.19 2.15
N ILE A 100 -3.72 8.29 1.27
CA ILE A 100 -5.15 8.10 1.04
C ILE A 100 -5.46 6.62 1.15
N TYR A 101 -6.40 6.28 2.04
CA TYR A 101 -6.92 4.93 2.19
C TYR A 101 -8.08 4.69 1.24
N GLY A 102 -8.16 3.47 0.72
CA GLY A 102 -9.25 3.03 -0.14
C GLY A 102 -9.25 1.52 -0.34
N ARG A 103 -10.10 1.08 -1.25
CA ARG A 103 -10.17 -0.33 -1.69
C ARG A 103 -10.14 -0.37 -3.21
N TYR A 104 -9.41 -1.35 -3.78
CA TYR A 104 -9.41 -1.56 -5.23
C TYR A 104 -9.96 -2.93 -5.60
N ARG A 105 -10.57 -3.01 -6.77
CA ARG A 105 -10.88 -4.26 -7.46
C ARG A 105 -10.01 -4.38 -8.70
N LYS A 106 -9.60 -5.60 -9.00
CA LYS A 106 -8.85 -5.96 -10.20
C LYS A 106 -9.64 -6.98 -10.98
N TYR A 107 -10.12 -6.61 -12.15
CA TYR A 107 -10.92 -7.48 -13.03
C TYR A 107 -10.07 -8.21 -14.06
N ASP A 108 -8.93 -7.64 -14.41
CA ASP A 108 -8.00 -8.18 -15.40
C ASP A 108 -7.13 -9.29 -14.80
N ARG A 109 -7.10 -10.45 -15.46
CA ARG A 109 -6.14 -11.52 -15.18
C ARG A 109 -4.91 -11.28 -16.05
N GLY A 110 -3.71 -11.27 -15.49
CA GLY A 110 -2.46 -11.06 -16.24
C GLY A 110 -1.76 -9.74 -15.91
N ILE A 111 -2.36 -8.85 -15.08
CA ILE A 111 -1.66 -7.70 -14.52
C ILE A 111 -1.22 -7.95 -13.08
N PRO A 112 0.03 -7.59 -12.72
CA PRO A 112 0.51 -7.67 -11.34
C PRO A 112 -0.08 -6.55 -10.48
N GLN A 113 -0.04 -6.72 -9.15
CA GLN A 113 -0.40 -5.66 -8.22
C GLN A 113 0.57 -4.47 -8.30
N THR A 114 1.88 -4.74 -8.29
CA THR A 114 2.93 -3.73 -8.34
C THR A 114 3.73 -3.85 -9.62
N ARG A 115 4.39 -2.78 -10.02
CA ARG A 115 5.30 -2.74 -11.17
C ARG A 115 6.41 -3.78 -11.05
N TRP A 116 6.62 -4.56 -12.09
CA TRP A 116 7.70 -5.52 -12.19
C TRP A 116 8.73 -5.05 -13.21
N HIS A 117 9.90 -4.70 -12.73
CA HIS A 117 11.02 -4.36 -13.60
C HIS A 117 11.49 -5.57 -14.42
N CYS A 118 11.95 -5.33 -15.63
CA CYS A 118 12.58 -6.33 -16.44
C CYS A 118 13.74 -6.97 -15.68
N ARG A 119 13.80 -8.30 -15.67
CA ARG A 119 14.84 -9.03 -14.93
C ARG A 119 16.23 -8.83 -15.49
N GLU A 120 16.34 -8.50 -16.78
CA GLU A 120 17.62 -8.31 -17.49
C GLU A 120 18.18 -6.90 -17.27
N CYS A 121 17.42 -5.86 -17.63
CA CYS A 121 17.86 -4.47 -17.54
C CYS A 121 17.48 -3.75 -16.24
N ARG A 122 16.75 -4.40 -15.34
CA ARG A 122 16.32 -3.84 -14.03
C ARG A 122 15.56 -2.53 -14.10
N GLY A 123 14.93 -2.24 -15.25
CA GLY A 123 14.13 -1.03 -15.45
C GLY A 123 14.71 -0.05 -16.45
N GLU A 124 15.97 -0.21 -16.90
CA GLU A 124 16.65 0.71 -17.83
C GLU A 124 16.10 0.64 -19.26
N GLY A 125 15.53 -0.50 -19.65
CA GLY A 125 15.09 -0.78 -21.01
C GLY A 125 16.10 -1.62 -21.79
N CYS A 126 15.65 -2.71 -22.41
CA CYS A 126 16.47 -3.56 -23.30
C CYS A 126 15.59 -4.19 -24.36
N GLU A 127 16.17 -4.87 -25.35
CA GLU A 127 15.44 -5.54 -26.43
C GLU A 127 14.40 -6.55 -25.89
N ARG A 128 14.75 -7.32 -24.87
CA ARG A 128 13.85 -8.30 -24.25
C ARG A 128 12.55 -7.71 -23.74
N CYS A 129 12.57 -6.53 -23.19
CA CYS A 129 11.39 -5.82 -22.70
C CYS A 129 10.87 -4.77 -23.68
N HIS A 130 11.32 -4.79 -24.94
CA HIS A 130 10.99 -3.78 -25.95
C HIS A 130 11.25 -2.35 -25.44
N PHE A 131 12.35 -2.15 -24.75
CA PHE A 131 12.79 -0.88 -24.16
C PHE A 131 11.84 -0.27 -23.11
N THR A 132 10.84 -1.02 -22.64
CA THR A 132 9.90 -0.56 -21.62
C THR A 132 10.46 -0.61 -20.20
N GLY A 133 11.54 -1.35 -19.98
CA GLY A 133 12.08 -1.62 -18.64
C GLY A 133 11.20 -2.52 -17.76
N LYS A 134 10.07 -3.04 -18.29
CA LYS A 134 9.05 -3.76 -17.53
C LYS A 134 8.80 -5.16 -18.05
N MET A 135 8.29 -6.03 -17.16
CA MET A 135 7.84 -7.38 -17.53
C MET A 135 6.37 -7.42 -17.97
N TYR A 136 5.56 -6.47 -17.52
CA TYR A 136 4.14 -6.33 -17.83
C TYR A 136 3.86 -4.89 -18.25
N ALA A 137 2.94 -4.70 -19.18
CA ALA A 137 2.62 -3.37 -19.70
C ALA A 137 2.12 -2.43 -18.59
N ASP A 138 1.25 -2.96 -17.71
CA ASP A 138 0.67 -2.23 -16.60
C ASP A 138 0.62 -3.07 -15.32
N SER A 139 0.38 -2.40 -14.21
CA SER A 139 0.09 -2.96 -12.90
C SER A 139 -1.05 -2.19 -12.23
N VAL A 140 -1.67 -2.75 -11.19
CA VAL A 140 -2.65 -2.02 -10.37
C VAL A 140 -2.06 -0.72 -9.85
N GLU A 141 -0.82 -0.77 -9.33
CA GLU A 141 -0.07 0.40 -8.86
C GLU A 141 0.03 1.50 -9.93
N GLU A 142 0.34 1.15 -11.18
CA GLU A 142 0.46 2.13 -12.26
C GLU A 142 -0.88 2.67 -12.74
N LEU A 143 -1.93 1.83 -12.79
CA LEU A 143 -3.27 2.26 -13.18
C LEU A 143 -3.88 3.25 -12.16
N ILE A 144 -3.54 3.09 -10.88
CA ILE A 144 -3.94 4.01 -9.81
C ILE A 144 -2.96 5.19 -9.72
N GLY A 145 -1.66 4.91 -9.78
CA GLY A 145 -0.61 5.88 -9.46
C GLY A 145 -0.45 6.98 -10.50
N ARG A 146 -0.48 6.67 -11.81
CA ARG A 146 -0.30 7.68 -12.86
C ARG A 146 -1.32 8.81 -12.77
N PRO A 147 -2.65 8.54 -12.81
CA PRO A 147 -3.64 9.62 -12.69
C PRO A 147 -3.56 10.35 -11.35
N THR A 148 -3.15 9.65 -10.27
CA THR A 148 -2.92 10.29 -8.97
C THR A 148 -1.72 11.25 -9.02
N ALA A 149 -0.58 10.82 -9.56
CA ALA A 149 0.60 11.66 -9.70
C ALA A 149 0.31 12.92 -10.56
N GLU A 150 -0.44 12.76 -11.66
CA GLU A 150 -0.87 13.87 -12.49
C GLU A 150 -1.75 14.87 -11.73
N CYS A 151 -2.75 14.38 -10.96
CA CYS A 151 -3.65 15.24 -10.19
C CYS A 151 -2.91 16.07 -9.14
N PHE A 152 -1.97 15.45 -8.43
CA PHE A 152 -1.21 16.09 -7.36
C PHE A 152 0.09 16.76 -7.85
N ASN A 153 0.41 16.65 -9.13
CA ASN A 153 1.71 17.04 -9.68
C ASN A 153 2.84 16.51 -8.79
N ALA A 154 2.78 15.21 -8.48
CA ALA A 154 3.66 14.54 -7.53
C ALA A 154 4.83 13.86 -8.24
N GLU A 155 5.94 13.67 -7.51
CA GLU A 155 7.13 13.00 -8.02
C GLU A 155 6.89 11.50 -8.25
N ASP A 156 6.22 10.83 -7.30
CA ASP A 156 5.89 9.40 -7.38
C ASP A 156 4.63 9.09 -6.57
N VAL A 157 4.07 7.90 -6.81
CA VAL A 157 2.95 7.35 -6.05
C VAL A 157 3.23 5.89 -5.74
N ILE A 158 3.22 5.54 -4.46
CA ILE A 158 3.52 4.20 -3.96
C ILE A 158 2.23 3.54 -3.46
N LEU A 159 1.94 2.33 -3.96
CA LEU A 159 0.79 1.53 -3.53
C LEU A 159 1.18 0.60 -2.36
N HIS A 160 0.53 0.76 -1.23
CA HIS A 160 0.62 -0.14 -0.08
C HIS A 160 -0.65 -0.98 0.02
N GLY A 161 -0.61 -2.25 -0.34
CA GLY A 161 -1.76 -3.15 -0.29
C GLY A 161 -1.82 -4.00 0.99
N ALA A 162 -3.03 -4.33 1.46
CA ALA A 162 -3.28 -5.33 2.49
C ALA A 162 -3.06 -6.75 1.94
N GLY A 163 -1.79 -7.14 1.78
CA GLY A 163 -1.37 -8.35 1.09
C GLY A 163 -1.34 -8.21 -0.44
N ARG A 164 -1.20 -9.34 -1.12
CA ARG A 164 -1.00 -9.40 -2.57
C ARG A 164 -1.72 -10.61 -3.15
N GLU A 165 -2.36 -10.43 -4.29
CA GLU A 165 -2.88 -11.51 -5.12
C GLU A 165 -1.86 -11.97 -6.16
N ASP A 166 -2.09 -13.16 -6.71
CA ASP A 166 -1.37 -13.65 -7.88
C ASP A 166 -1.79 -12.87 -9.15
N ILE A 167 -0.91 -12.86 -10.16
CA ILE A 167 -1.12 -12.10 -11.39
C ILE A 167 -2.37 -12.57 -12.11
N ASP A 168 -2.60 -13.89 -12.14
CA ASP A 168 -3.73 -14.55 -12.78
C ASP A 168 -5.02 -14.57 -11.93
N ALA A 169 -4.98 -14.04 -10.71
CA ALA A 169 -6.14 -13.91 -9.86
C ALA A 169 -6.87 -12.58 -10.10
N ARG A 170 -8.20 -12.58 -10.06
CA ARG A 170 -8.99 -11.36 -9.91
C ARG A 170 -9.12 -10.99 -8.44
N MET A 171 -9.31 -9.71 -8.18
CA MET A 171 -9.68 -9.16 -6.87
C MET A 171 -11.03 -8.47 -7.04
N ILE A 172 -12.10 -9.12 -6.64
CA ILE A 172 -13.49 -8.66 -6.82
C ILE A 172 -14.21 -8.58 -5.47
N GLY A 173 -15.53 -8.53 -5.45
CA GLY A 173 -16.31 -8.47 -4.22
C GLY A 173 -15.99 -7.22 -3.40
N THR A 174 -15.58 -7.38 -2.15
CA THR A 174 -15.27 -6.23 -1.26
C THR A 174 -14.04 -5.44 -1.66
N GLY A 175 -13.27 -5.87 -2.65
CA GLY A 175 -12.00 -5.26 -3.03
C GLY A 175 -10.89 -5.46 -1.98
N ARG A 176 -9.69 -5.03 -2.28
CA ARG A 176 -8.55 -5.08 -1.38
C ARG A 176 -8.29 -3.72 -0.75
N PRO A 177 -8.14 -3.64 0.59
CA PRO A 177 -7.68 -2.43 1.23
C PRO A 177 -6.29 -2.02 0.74
N PHE A 178 -6.09 -0.72 0.52
CA PHE A 178 -4.81 -0.14 0.18
C PHE A 178 -4.66 1.26 0.74
N VAL A 179 -3.43 1.72 0.84
CA VAL A 179 -3.08 3.13 1.03
C VAL A 179 -2.20 3.55 -0.13
N ILE A 180 -2.50 4.65 -0.77
CA ILE A 180 -1.56 5.32 -1.67
C ILE A 180 -0.79 6.39 -0.90
N GLU A 181 0.53 6.36 -1.06
CA GLU A 181 1.45 7.38 -0.59
C GLU A 181 1.86 8.24 -1.78
N ILE A 182 1.50 9.52 -1.74
CA ILE A 182 1.77 10.50 -2.79
C ILE A 182 3.02 11.26 -2.37
N VAL A 183 4.12 11.01 -3.06
CA VAL A 183 5.46 11.51 -2.71
C VAL A 183 5.67 12.89 -3.32
N HIS A 184 6.11 13.85 -2.51
CA HIS A 184 6.36 15.23 -2.90
C HIS A 184 5.24 15.89 -3.72
N PRO A 185 3.98 15.92 -3.20
CA PRO A 185 2.86 16.52 -3.90
C PRO A 185 3.01 18.03 -3.98
N MET A 186 2.95 18.58 -5.20
CA MET A 186 2.95 20.03 -5.43
C MET A 186 1.56 20.64 -5.27
N LYS A 187 0.50 19.82 -5.37
CA LYS A 187 -0.90 20.18 -5.15
C LYS A 187 -1.48 19.34 -4.03
N ARG A 188 -2.41 19.89 -3.25
CA ARG A 188 -3.02 19.20 -2.09
C ARG A 188 -4.54 19.31 -2.01
N SER A 189 -5.16 20.22 -2.76
CA SER A 189 -6.60 20.54 -2.69
C SER A 189 -7.51 19.62 -3.51
N ILE A 190 -7.00 18.48 -4.00
CA ILE A 190 -7.79 17.53 -4.79
C ILE A 190 -8.79 16.80 -3.89
N SER A 191 -10.08 16.82 -4.25
CA SER A 191 -11.10 16.07 -3.52
C SER A 191 -11.04 14.58 -3.82
N LEU A 192 -11.32 13.74 -2.81
CA LEU A 192 -11.32 12.28 -2.99
C LEU A 192 -12.30 11.81 -4.10
N PRO A 193 -13.54 12.34 -4.21
CA PRO A 193 -14.44 11.94 -5.28
C PRO A 193 -13.90 12.26 -6.68
N ALA A 194 -13.27 13.43 -6.86
CA ALA A 194 -12.69 13.81 -8.16
C ALA A 194 -11.48 12.93 -8.52
N LEU A 195 -10.65 12.57 -7.53
CA LEU A 195 -9.54 11.64 -7.72
C LEU A 195 -10.05 10.24 -8.07
N GLU A 196 -11.04 9.73 -7.34
CA GLU A 196 -11.68 8.43 -7.58
C GLU A 196 -12.23 8.33 -8.99
N GLU A 197 -13.00 9.33 -9.42
CA GLU A 197 -13.55 9.42 -10.78
C GLU A 197 -12.43 9.41 -11.84
N ARG A 198 -11.37 10.20 -11.63
CA ARG A 198 -10.23 10.27 -12.55
C ARG A 198 -9.52 8.93 -12.68
N ILE A 199 -9.25 8.24 -11.56
CA ILE A 199 -8.62 6.91 -11.55
C ILE A 199 -9.51 5.91 -12.29
N ASN A 200 -10.80 5.83 -11.94
CA ASN A 200 -11.73 4.87 -12.52
C ASN A 200 -11.94 5.08 -14.01
N ALA A 201 -11.99 6.33 -14.47
CA ALA A 201 -12.11 6.66 -15.88
C ALA A 201 -10.86 6.23 -16.69
N THR A 202 -9.66 6.45 -16.14
CA THR A 202 -8.41 6.15 -16.85
C THR A 202 -8.01 4.67 -16.79
N ALA A 203 -8.48 3.93 -15.79
CA ALA A 203 -8.19 2.50 -15.66
C ALA A 203 -8.90 1.60 -16.68
N GLY A 204 -9.85 2.12 -17.45
CA GLY A 204 -10.52 1.43 -18.55
C GLY A 204 -11.26 0.14 -18.14
N GLY A 205 -11.85 0.11 -16.93
CA GLY A 205 -12.56 -1.05 -16.41
C GLY A 205 -11.68 -2.21 -15.93
N ARG A 206 -10.36 -2.11 -16.05
CA ARG A 206 -9.40 -3.14 -15.61
C ARG A 206 -9.22 -3.15 -14.10
N VAL A 207 -9.27 -1.97 -13.49
CA VAL A 207 -9.23 -1.73 -12.05
C VAL A 207 -10.28 -0.68 -11.71
N THR A 208 -10.91 -0.82 -10.56
CA THR A 208 -11.73 0.24 -9.97
C THR A 208 -11.30 0.48 -8.54
N VAL A 209 -11.43 1.72 -8.09
CA VAL A 209 -11.13 2.11 -6.70
C VAL A 209 -12.34 2.75 -6.05
N VAL A 210 -12.41 2.63 -4.73
CA VAL A 210 -13.24 3.45 -3.85
C VAL A 210 -12.29 4.08 -2.84
N LEU A 211 -12.20 5.40 -2.84
CA LEU A 211 -11.39 6.17 -1.91
C LEU A 211 -12.24 6.59 -0.72
N ASP A 212 -11.75 6.38 0.50
CA ASP A 212 -12.53 6.57 1.71
C ASP A 212 -12.12 7.83 2.48
N HIS A 213 -10.86 7.93 2.88
CA HIS A 213 -10.37 9.05 3.69
C HIS A 213 -8.88 9.34 3.49
N ILE A 214 -8.49 10.56 3.86
CA ILE A 214 -7.07 10.95 3.98
C ILE A 214 -6.51 10.30 5.25
N SER A 215 -5.41 9.60 5.10
CA SER A 215 -4.82 8.72 6.10
C SER A 215 -3.42 9.16 6.52
N ASP A 216 -2.66 8.26 7.13
CA ASP A 216 -1.28 8.48 7.52
C ASP A 216 -0.42 7.21 7.42
N ARG A 217 0.86 7.35 7.72
CA ARG A 217 1.82 6.25 7.70
C ARG A 217 1.46 5.10 8.66
N ARG A 218 0.77 5.38 9.77
CA ARG A 218 0.35 4.34 10.73
C ARG A 218 -0.68 3.41 10.10
N GLU A 219 -1.52 3.93 9.21
CA GLU A 219 -2.47 3.09 8.49
C GLU A 219 -1.77 2.14 7.52
N VAL A 220 -0.69 2.60 6.87
CA VAL A 220 0.18 1.71 6.05
C VAL A 220 0.71 0.55 6.90
N GLU A 221 1.18 0.82 8.11
CA GLU A 221 1.66 -0.20 9.03
C GLU A 221 0.53 -1.14 9.45
N ARG A 222 -0.65 -0.60 9.75
CA ARG A 222 -1.85 -1.36 10.14
C ARG A 222 -2.30 -2.33 9.06
N ILE A 223 -2.42 -1.88 7.81
CA ILE A 223 -2.86 -2.77 6.70
C ILE A 223 -1.80 -3.81 6.33
N LYS A 224 -0.51 -3.52 6.50
CA LYS A 224 0.58 -4.47 6.23
C LYS A 224 0.70 -5.54 7.31
N SER A 225 0.45 -5.20 8.57
CA SER A 225 0.52 -6.12 9.71
C SER A 225 -0.77 -6.91 9.94
N GLY A 226 -1.88 -6.47 9.36
CA GLY A 226 -3.20 -7.07 9.54
C GLY A 226 -3.26 -8.54 9.11
N LYS A 227 -3.82 -9.39 9.97
CA LYS A 227 -4.06 -10.82 9.71
C LYS A 227 -5.52 -11.04 9.28
N ALA A 228 -5.97 -10.31 8.26
CA ALA A 228 -7.35 -10.39 7.78
C ALA A 228 -7.63 -11.75 7.13
N HIS A 229 -8.77 -12.37 7.47
CA HIS A 229 -9.27 -13.51 6.72
C HIS A 229 -9.59 -13.09 5.28
N LYS A 230 -9.54 -14.07 4.39
CA LYS A 230 -9.83 -13.87 2.97
C LYS A 230 -10.77 -14.95 2.48
N LYS A 231 -11.74 -14.53 1.68
CA LYS A 231 -12.65 -15.44 1.01
C LYS A 231 -12.32 -15.48 -0.49
N TYR A 232 -12.31 -16.68 -1.00
CA TYR A 232 -11.96 -16.97 -2.38
C TYR A 232 -13.10 -17.71 -3.05
N SER A 233 -13.33 -17.46 -4.33
CA SER A 233 -14.10 -18.30 -5.23
C SER A 233 -13.15 -18.89 -6.25
N ILE A 234 -13.10 -20.22 -6.35
CA ILE A 234 -12.19 -20.92 -7.24
C ILE A 234 -12.93 -21.90 -8.14
N LEU A 235 -12.41 -22.10 -9.35
CA LEU A 235 -12.77 -23.22 -10.19
C LEU A 235 -11.70 -24.30 -10.07
N VAL A 236 -12.15 -25.51 -9.84
CA VAL A 236 -11.29 -26.66 -9.58
C VAL A 236 -11.63 -27.78 -10.58
N GLU A 237 -10.61 -28.25 -11.27
CA GLU A 237 -10.65 -29.46 -12.06
C GLU A 237 -10.12 -30.62 -11.23
N VAL A 238 -10.82 -31.74 -11.19
CA VAL A 238 -10.42 -32.99 -10.52
C VAL A 238 -10.31 -34.06 -11.56
N GLU A 239 -9.23 -34.84 -11.58
CA GLU A 239 -9.05 -35.93 -12.50
C GLU A 239 -9.91 -37.15 -12.07
N GLY A 240 -10.76 -37.62 -12.97
CA GLY A 240 -11.70 -38.71 -12.71
C GLY A 240 -13.14 -38.25 -12.68
N ASP A 241 -14.03 -39.20 -12.40
CA ASP A 241 -15.48 -38.96 -12.34
C ASP A 241 -15.93 -39.01 -10.87
N PHE A 242 -16.24 -37.88 -10.29
CA PHE A 242 -16.67 -37.73 -8.91
C PHE A 242 -18.05 -37.07 -8.86
N SER A 243 -18.92 -37.58 -8.00
CA SER A 243 -20.18 -36.92 -7.71
C SER A 243 -19.99 -35.66 -6.86
N ASP A 244 -20.96 -34.76 -6.88
CA ASP A 244 -20.98 -33.60 -5.98
C ASP A 244 -20.85 -34.00 -4.52
N ASP A 245 -21.39 -35.14 -4.12
CA ASP A 245 -21.34 -35.61 -2.74
C ASP A 245 -19.96 -36.12 -2.34
N ASP A 246 -19.22 -36.76 -3.25
CA ASP A 246 -17.80 -37.14 -3.03
C ASP A 246 -16.94 -35.89 -2.80
N VAL A 247 -17.14 -34.85 -3.62
CA VAL A 247 -16.44 -33.58 -3.47
C VAL A 247 -16.81 -32.89 -2.15
N LYS A 248 -18.11 -32.82 -1.81
CA LYS A 248 -18.57 -32.24 -0.52
C LYS A 248 -17.99 -32.97 0.68
N LEU A 249 -17.94 -34.30 0.62
CA LEU A 249 -17.33 -35.12 1.69
C LEU A 249 -15.84 -34.79 1.84
N SER A 250 -15.10 -34.75 0.75
CA SER A 250 -13.66 -34.42 0.75
C SER A 250 -13.41 -32.99 1.27
N LEU A 251 -14.24 -32.01 0.88
CA LEU A 251 -14.15 -30.63 1.39
C LEU A 251 -14.46 -30.56 2.89
N SER A 252 -15.37 -31.41 3.39
CA SER A 252 -15.71 -31.41 4.82
C SER A 252 -14.53 -31.76 5.72
N LEU A 253 -13.57 -32.53 5.23
CA LEU A 253 -12.33 -32.87 5.94
C LEU A 253 -11.37 -31.67 6.05
N LEU A 254 -11.47 -30.72 5.16
CA LEU A 254 -10.67 -29.50 5.15
C LEU A 254 -11.31 -28.37 5.96
N LYS A 255 -12.61 -28.41 6.22
CA LYS A 255 -13.32 -27.37 6.98
C LYS A 255 -12.85 -27.36 8.43
N GLY A 256 -12.41 -26.20 8.91
CA GLY A 256 -11.84 -26.04 10.24
C GLY A 256 -10.45 -26.65 10.43
N ALA A 257 -9.86 -27.23 9.38
CA ALA A 257 -8.56 -27.88 9.48
C ALA A 257 -7.40 -26.90 9.57
N LEU A 258 -6.39 -27.27 10.35
CA LEU A 258 -5.08 -26.60 10.38
C LEU A 258 -4.19 -27.19 9.28
N ILE A 259 -3.93 -26.41 8.26
CA ILE A 259 -3.13 -26.79 7.09
C ILE A 259 -1.68 -26.45 7.33
N SER A 260 -0.79 -27.43 7.20
CA SER A 260 0.65 -27.22 7.15
C SER A 260 1.06 -26.98 5.70
N GLN A 261 1.62 -25.82 5.40
CA GLN A 261 2.08 -25.45 4.06
C GLN A 261 3.54 -25.02 4.08
N ARG A 262 4.37 -25.74 3.39
CA ARG A 262 5.72 -25.30 3.07
C ARG A 262 5.67 -24.28 1.95
N THR A 263 6.66 -23.37 1.87
CA THR A 263 6.70 -22.37 0.79
C THR A 263 6.48 -23.05 -0.57
N PRO A 264 5.44 -22.67 -1.35
CA PRO A 264 5.10 -23.31 -2.62
C PRO A 264 6.24 -23.33 -3.62
N GLN A 265 6.37 -24.43 -4.39
CA GLN A 265 7.41 -24.57 -5.41
C GLN A 265 7.40 -23.42 -6.41
N ARG A 266 6.22 -22.97 -6.85
CA ARG A 266 6.05 -21.85 -7.82
C ARG A 266 6.61 -20.51 -7.34
N VAL A 267 6.82 -20.31 -6.04
CA VAL A 267 7.36 -19.09 -5.46
C VAL A 267 8.68 -19.27 -4.69
N ALA A 268 9.22 -20.48 -4.65
CA ALA A 268 10.45 -20.83 -3.93
C ALA A 268 11.66 -19.99 -4.40
N HIS A 269 11.70 -19.62 -5.68
CA HIS A 269 12.76 -18.80 -6.26
C HIS A 269 12.84 -17.36 -5.68
N ARG A 270 11.81 -16.90 -4.97
CA ARG A 270 11.70 -15.51 -4.45
C ARG A 270 11.32 -15.42 -2.98
N ARG A 271 11.11 -16.55 -2.31
CA ARG A 271 10.71 -16.60 -0.89
C ARG A 271 11.55 -17.61 -0.15
N ALA A 272 11.87 -17.30 1.11
CA ALA A 272 12.52 -18.27 2.00
C ALA A 272 11.62 -19.50 2.17
N ASP A 273 12.22 -20.67 2.12
CA ASP A 273 11.54 -21.94 2.35
C ASP A 273 11.19 -22.07 3.83
N LYS A 274 9.92 -21.94 4.16
CA LYS A 274 9.39 -21.99 5.52
C LYS A 274 8.08 -22.75 5.53
N GLU A 275 7.89 -23.54 6.57
CA GLU A 275 6.59 -24.13 6.89
C GLU A 275 5.71 -23.11 7.62
N ARG A 276 4.44 -23.06 7.25
CA ARG A 276 3.43 -22.18 7.85
C ARG A 276 2.18 -22.97 8.12
N LYS A 277 1.60 -22.77 9.29
CA LYS A 277 0.30 -23.34 9.66
C LYS A 277 -0.79 -22.27 9.48
N ARG A 278 -1.87 -22.59 8.78
CA ARG A 278 -2.99 -21.72 8.49
C ARG A 278 -4.30 -22.49 8.58
N ASN A 279 -5.35 -21.86 9.08
CA ASN A 279 -6.65 -22.49 9.20
C ASN A 279 -7.47 -22.25 7.93
N VAL A 280 -8.17 -23.28 7.49
CA VAL A 280 -9.34 -23.18 6.62
C VAL A 280 -10.55 -22.97 7.52
N VAL A 281 -11.07 -21.75 7.60
CA VAL A 281 -12.21 -21.41 8.46
C VAL A 281 -13.50 -22.05 7.93
N ASP A 282 -13.70 -21.92 6.63
CA ASP A 282 -14.84 -22.54 5.92
C ASP A 282 -14.44 -22.90 4.49
N ILE A 283 -15.04 -23.97 3.98
CA ILE A 283 -14.89 -24.39 2.58
C ILE A 283 -16.15 -25.11 2.14
N CYS A 284 -16.68 -24.76 0.97
CA CYS A 284 -17.92 -25.40 0.48
C CYS A 284 -17.99 -25.41 -1.05
N LEU A 285 -18.63 -26.43 -1.58
CA LEU A 285 -19.02 -26.53 -2.99
C LEU A 285 -20.21 -25.61 -3.25
N ARG A 286 -20.15 -24.80 -4.31
CA ARG A 286 -21.24 -23.92 -4.76
C ARG A 286 -21.98 -24.44 -5.98
N GLY A 287 -21.35 -25.29 -6.76
CA GLY A 287 -21.92 -25.88 -7.95
C GLY A 287 -20.86 -26.39 -8.92
N VAL A 288 -21.31 -26.78 -10.11
CA VAL A 288 -20.45 -27.20 -11.21
C VAL A 288 -20.66 -26.24 -12.38
N GLU A 289 -19.57 -25.84 -13.02
CA GLU A 289 -19.55 -24.92 -14.14
C GLU A 289 -18.56 -25.47 -15.19
N ASP A 290 -19.06 -25.77 -16.39
CA ASP A 290 -18.27 -26.35 -17.49
C ASP A 290 -17.44 -27.59 -17.09
N GLY A 291 -18.03 -28.47 -16.25
CA GLY A 291 -17.36 -29.66 -15.73
C GLY A 291 -16.33 -29.42 -14.65
N GLN A 292 -16.21 -28.19 -14.12
CA GLN A 292 -15.35 -27.83 -13.03
C GLN A 292 -16.16 -27.50 -11.77
N TYR A 293 -15.59 -27.80 -10.61
CA TYR A 293 -16.23 -27.54 -9.32
C TYR A 293 -15.97 -26.10 -8.87
N ARG A 294 -17.05 -25.33 -8.67
CA ARG A 294 -16.96 -23.99 -8.05
C ARG A 294 -16.94 -24.13 -6.54
N ILE A 295 -15.83 -23.79 -5.93
CA ILE A 295 -15.60 -23.92 -4.49
C ILE A 295 -15.35 -22.54 -3.89
N GLU A 296 -15.97 -22.25 -2.74
CA GLU A 296 -15.62 -21.09 -1.90
C GLU A 296 -14.77 -21.53 -0.72
N VAL A 297 -13.72 -20.76 -0.44
CA VAL A 297 -12.78 -20.99 0.67
C VAL A 297 -12.66 -19.73 1.50
N LEU A 298 -12.88 -19.82 2.81
CA LEU A 298 -12.57 -18.79 3.79
C LEU A 298 -11.38 -19.26 4.64
N GLY A 299 -10.31 -18.50 4.70
CA GLY A 299 -9.12 -18.91 5.45
C GLY A 299 -8.27 -17.76 5.95
N ASP A 300 -7.28 -18.14 6.74
CA ASP A 300 -6.31 -17.23 7.34
C ASP A 300 -5.51 -16.46 6.30
N ALA A 301 -5.02 -15.28 6.69
CA ALA A 301 -4.06 -14.53 5.89
C ALA A 301 -2.81 -15.37 5.60
N GLY A 302 -2.47 -15.47 4.30
CA GLY A 302 -1.29 -16.21 3.84
C GLY A 302 -1.51 -17.71 3.62
N LEU A 303 -2.76 -18.19 3.66
CA LEU A 303 -3.13 -19.51 3.15
C LEU A 303 -2.93 -19.52 1.62
N TYR A 304 -2.20 -20.51 1.12
CA TYR A 304 -1.96 -20.71 -0.31
C TYR A 304 -3.06 -21.58 -0.88
N ILE A 305 -4.00 -20.96 -1.58
CA ILE A 305 -5.22 -21.63 -2.05
C ILE A 305 -4.96 -22.65 -3.16
N LYS A 306 -4.08 -22.34 -4.10
CA LYS A 306 -3.74 -23.30 -5.18
C LYS A 306 -3.15 -24.58 -4.63
N GLU A 307 -2.28 -24.43 -3.65
CA GLU A 307 -1.60 -25.52 -2.97
C GLU A 307 -2.52 -26.29 -2.00
N LEU A 308 -3.50 -25.61 -1.38
CA LEU A 308 -4.56 -26.26 -0.60
C LEU A 308 -5.34 -27.28 -1.46
N ILE A 309 -5.53 -26.98 -2.73
CA ILE A 309 -6.21 -27.88 -3.68
C ILE A 309 -5.26 -28.95 -4.18
N SER A 310 -4.10 -28.58 -4.73
CA SER A 310 -3.20 -29.50 -5.42
C SER A 310 -2.29 -30.33 -4.51
N GLY A 311 -2.10 -29.93 -3.24
CA GLY A 311 -1.15 -30.58 -2.34
C GLY A 311 0.32 -30.21 -2.55
N ASP A 312 0.67 -29.58 -3.70
CA ASP A 312 2.06 -29.18 -4.06
C ASP A 312 3.08 -30.30 -3.79
N GLU A 313 2.78 -31.52 -4.31
CA GLU A 313 3.60 -32.73 -4.13
C GLU A 313 3.87 -33.09 -2.64
N GLY A 314 2.84 -32.98 -1.80
CA GLY A 314 2.94 -33.27 -0.35
C GLY A 314 3.50 -32.12 0.48
N ARG A 315 3.76 -30.95 -0.08
CA ARG A 315 4.20 -29.75 0.66
C ARG A 315 3.05 -29.01 1.37
N THR A 316 1.80 -29.39 1.06
CA THR A 316 0.59 -28.90 1.71
C THR A 316 -0.24 -30.09 2.22
N VAL A 317 -0.46 -30.15 3.53
CA VAL A 317 -1.15 -31.27 4.20
C VAL A 317 -2.07 -30.73 5.31
N PRO A 318 -3.32 -31.18 5.36
CA PRO A 318 -4.07 -31.88 4.30
C PRO A 318 -4.37 -31.02 3.08
N SER A 319 -4.70 -31.65 1.94
CA SER A 319 -5.06 -31.01 0.68
C SER A 319 -6.29 -31.69 0.06
N LEU A 320 -6.96 -31.02 -0.89
CA LEU A 320 -8.10 -31.64 -1.58
C LEU A 320 -7.66 -32.87 -2.39
N THR A 321 -6.53 -32.81 -3.10
CA THR A 321 -5.95 -33.95 -3.80
C THR A 321 -5.79 -35.18 -2.90
N GLU A 322 -5.32 -35.00 -1.67
CA GLU A 322 -5.18 -36.07 -0.69
C GLU A 322 -6.54 -36.57 -0.19
N CYS A 323 -7.46 -35.66 0.13
CA CYS A 323 -8.79 -36.04 0.66
C CYS A 323 -9.67 -36.75 -0.34
N ILE A 324 -9.60 -36.39 -1.64
CA ILE A 324 -10.42 -36.99 -2.68
C ILE A 324 -9.72 -38.22 -3.35
N GLY A 325 -8.42 -38.35 -3.14
CA GLY A 325 -7.62 -39.46 -3.71
C GLY A 325 -7.33 -39.32 -5.20
N ALA A 326 -7.45 -38.14 -5.78
CA ALA A 326 -7.20 -37.86 -7.20
C ALA A 326 -6.57 -36.46 -7.38
N PRO A 327 -5.74 -36.27 -8.44
CA PRO A 327 -5.18 -34.97 -8.73
C PRO A 327 -6.25 -33.90 -8.91
N ALA A 328 -6.09 -32.79 -8.20
CA ALA A 328 -6.96 -31.62 -8.30
C ALA A 328 -6.14 -30.35 -8.51
N LYS A 329 -6.62 -29.44 -9.35
CA LYS A 329 -5.96 -28.17 -9.63
C LYS A 329 -6.93 -27.00 -9.72
N VAL A 330 -6.48 -25.83 -9.32
CA VAL A 330 -7.22 -24.56 -9.50
C VAL A 330 -6.99 -24.05 -10.92
N THR A 331 -8.06 -23.88 -11.68
CA THR A 331 -8.05 -23.31 -13.04
C THR A 331 -8.34 -21.81 -13.05
N ALA A 332 -9.18 -21.33 -12.12
CA ALA A 332 -9.43 -19.90 -11.92
C ALA A 332 -9.52 -19.57 -10.43
N LEU A 333 -9.02 -18.41 -10.05
CA LEU A 333 -9.05 -17.92 -8.67
C LEU A 333 -9.50 -16.47 -8.63
N ASP A 334 -10.52 -16.22 -7.82
CA ASP A 334 -11.02 -14.88 -7.51
C ASP A 334 -10.98 -14.65 -6.00
N VAL A 335 -10.41 -13.55 -5.58
CA VAL A 335 -10.52 -13.09 -4.19
C VAL A 335 -11.78 -12.26 -4.09
N ILE A 336 -12.77 -12.76 -3.34
CA ILE A 336 -14.10 -12.13 -3.24
C ILE A 336 -14.32 -11.34 -1.96
N MET A 337 -13.48 -11.56 -0.94
CA MET A 337 -13.50 -10.78 0.29
C MET A 337 -12.09 -10.70 0.90
N VAL A 338 -11.74 -9.53 1.35
CA VAL A 338 -10.63 -9.30 2.29
C VAL A 338 -11.23 -8.59 3.50
N GLU A 339 -11.16 -9.24 4.66
CA GLU A 339 -11.68 -8.68 5.90
C GLU A 339 -11.01 -7.33 6.21
N GLY A 340 -11.74 -6.43 6.85
CA GLY A 340 -11.30 -5.08 7.19
C GLY A 340 -12.51 -4.15 7.26
N VAL A 341 -12.28 -2.90 7.62
CA VAL A 341 -13.33 -1.88 7.62
C VAL A 341 -13.82 -1.69 6.17
N VAL A 342 -15.10 -1.97 5.95
CA VAL A 342 -15.77 -1.77 4.68
C VAL A 342 -16.31 -0.33 4.70
N PRO A 343 -15.96 0.53 3.73
CA PRO A 343 -16.52 1.87 3.65
C PRO A 343 -18.05 1.83 3.50
N GLU A 344 -18.78 2.75 4.14
CA GLU A 344 -20.24 2.88 4.02
C GLU A 344 -20.75 3.04 2.58
N LYS A 345 -19.87 3.41 1.65
CA LYS A 345 -20.20 3.57 0.22
C LYS A 345 -20.39 2.25 -0.54
N GLU A 346 -20.20 1.09 0.06
CA GLU A 346 -20.30 -0.21 -0.64
C GLU A 346 -21.73 -0.57 -1.10
N HIS A 347 -22.78 0.11 -0.65
CA HIS A 347 -24.11 -0.09 -1.19
C HIS A 347 -24.26 0.19 -2.70
N LYS A 348 -23.27 0.83 -3.33
CA LYS A 348 -23.27 1.06 -4.79
C LYS A 348 -22.72 -0.09 -5.62
N PHE A 349 -22.19 -1.14 -5.00
CA PHE A 349 -21.48 -2.22 -5.69
C PHE A 349 -22.18 -3.60 -5.61
N GLN A 350 -23.40 -3.66 -5.06
CA GLN A 350 -24.13 -4.94 -4.92
C GLN A 350 -25.08 -5.27 -6.07
N GLU A 351 -25.20 -4.41 -7.09
CA GLU A 351 -26.17 -4.53 -8.19
C GLU A 351 -25.53 -4.65 -9.59
N ASP A 352 -24.40 -5.44 -9.74
CA ASP A 352 -23.97 -5.86 -11.08
C ASP A 352 -23.48 -7.33 -11.06
#